data_d8d051df416dd9ea4b715dd81881db7f
#
_entry.id   d8d051df416dd9ea4b715dd81881db7f
#
_cell.length_a   1.000
_cell.length_b   1.000
_cell.length_c   1.000
_cell.angle_alpha   90.00
_cell.angle_beta   90.00
_cell.angle_gamma   90.00
#
_symmetry.space_group_name_H-M   'P 1'
#
loop_
_entity.id
_entity.type
_entity.pdbx_description
1 polymer ?
#
loop_
_entity_poly.entity_id
_entity_poly.type
_entity_poly.pdbx_seq_one_letter_code
_entity_poly.pdbx_strand_id
1 'polypeptide(L)'
;IVTLIGIRQFTRFFHKGRTSRFLGSGNWKAYYVEATILAIVFCVIALRGLEGALSEETARNRHYVTTWWIAEMFKELSLGQITTSIQVIAAIKIFVSMLWFVVIASNFTMGIAWHRFLAPFNIFFKRNANGKNSLGPLPEMLSHGKPVNFEDPAEDDVFGLGNRGDISWKGLLDMTSCTECGRCQSVCPAWHTDKPL
;
A
#
# COMPACT_ATOMS: atom_id res chain seq x y z
N ILE A 1 -3.38 -11.94 0.87
CA ILE A 1 -2.09 -11.67 1.55
C ILE A 1 -1.20 -12.90 1.49
N VAL A 2 -1.63 -14.06 1.98
CA VAL A 2 -0.85 -15.32 1.92
C VAL A 2 -0.34 -15.59 0.50
N THR A 3 -1.21 -15.48 -0.50
CA THR A 3 -0.85 -15.61 -1.91
C THR A 3 0.21 -14.58 -2.35
N LEU A 4 0.08 -13.33 -1.92
CA LEU A 4 1.03 -12.26 -2.27
C LEU A 4 2.39 -12.49 -1.62
N ILE A 5 2.43 -12.95 -0.37
CA ILE A 5 3.67 -13.36 0.30
C ILE A 5 4.33 -14.52 -0.46
N GLY A 6 3.55 -15.52 -0.85
CA GLY A 6 4.02 -16.66 -1.64
C GLY A 6 4.63 -16.21 -2.98
N ILE A 7 3.94 -15.38 -3.74
CA ILE A 7 4.42 -14.83 -5.01
C ILE A 7 5.71 -14.03 -4.80
N ARG A 8 5.78 -13.19 -3.76
CA ARG A 8 6.97 -12.39 -3.45
C ARG A 8 8.18 -13.28 -3.14
N GLN A 9 8.00 -14.32 -2.31
CA GLN A 9 9.07 -15.23 -1.97
C GLN A 9 9.53 -16.03 -3.22
N PHE A 10 8.58 -16.52 -4.02
CA PHE A 10 8.89 -17.22 -5.26
C PHE A 10 9.69 -16.34 -6.23
N THR A 11 9.24 -15.12 -6.49
CA THR A 11 9.91 -14.16 -7.37
C THR A 11 11.31 -13.82 -6.87
N ARG A 12 11.51 -13.71 -5.56
CA ARG A 12 12.81 -13.43 -4.95
C ARG A 12 13.84 -14.56 -5.21
N PHE A 13 13.41 -15.81 -5.16
CA PHE A 13 14.29 -16.95 -5.39
C PHE A 13 14.71 -17.11 -6.86
N PHE A 14 13.82 -16.78 -7.79
CA PHE A 14 14.05 -17.05 -9.21
C PHE A 14 14.64 -15.86 -9.98
N HIS A 15 14.53 -14.63 -9.48
CA HIS A 15 15.12 -13.44 -10.09
C HIS A 15 16.40 -13.02 -9.36
N LYS A 16 17.50 -13.69 -9.70
CA LYS A 16 18.83 -13.35 -9.17
C LYS A 16 19.22 -11.93 -9.58
N GLY A 17 19.56 -11.08 -8.60
CA GLY A 17 20.13 -9.74 -8.80
C GLY A 17 19.20 -8.56 -8.52
N ARG A 18 17.88 -8.75 -8.51
CA ARG A 18 16.92 -7.68 -8.18
C ARG A 18 16.06 -8.07 -6.99
N THR A 19 16.41 -7.57 -5.81
CA THR A 19 15.73 -7.89 -4.54
C THR A 19 14.43 -7.09 -4.32
N SER A 20 14.22 -6.03 -5.10
CA SER A 20 13.01 -5.19 -5.07
C SER A 20 12.64 -4.75 -6.49
N ARG A 21 11.36 -4.41 -6.71
CA ARG A 21 10.89 -3.82 -7.98
C ARG A 21 11.47 -2.44 -8.23
N PHE A 22 11.75 -1.71 -7.16
CA PHE A 22 12.29 -0.35 -7.23
C PHE A 22 13.66 -0.29 -6.59
N LEU A 23 14.59 0.39 -7.23
CA LEU A 23 15.89 0.70 -6.67
C LEU A 23 15.69 1.53 -5.39
N GLY A 24 16.26 1.08 -4.28
CA GLY A 24 16.18 1.75 -2.98
C GLY A 24 14.90 1.50 -2.15
N SER A 25 13.91 0.75 -2.65
CA SER A 25 12.76 0.38 -1.81
C SER A 25 13.13 -0.75 -0.84
N GLY A 26 12.76 -0.57 0.43
CA GLY A 26 13.03 -1.56 1.47
C GLY A 26 11.96 -2.65 1.55
N ASN A 27 12.35 -3.92 1.43
CA ASN A 27 11.43 -5.05 1.56
C ASN A 27 10.72 -5.11 2.92
N TRP A 28 11.34 -4.55 3.98
CA TRP A 28 10.77 -4.57 5.33
C TRP A 28 9.42 -3.86 5.41
N LYS A 29 9.23 -2.77 4.64
CA LYS A 29 7.96 -2.03 4.59
C LYS A 29 6.81 -2.91 4.10
N ALA A 30 7.07 -3.70 3.06
CA ALA A 30 6.10 -4.62 2.50
C ALA A 30 5.76 -5.75 3.48
N TYR A 31 6.77 -6.37 4.10
CA TYR A 31 6.54 -7.41 5.10
C TYR A 31 5.84 -6.88 6.33
N TYR A 32 6.16 -5.68 6.78
CA TYR A 32 5.49 -5.04 7.91
C TYR A 32 3.98 -4.84 7.62
N VAL A 33 3.64 -4.33 6.44
CA VAL A 33 2.23 -4.17 6.02
C VAL A 33 1.52 -5.51 5.98
N GLU A 34 2.13 -6.51 5.34
CA GLU A 34 1.57 -7.85 5.21
C GLU A 34 1.36 -8.50 6.59
N ALA A 35 2.36 -8.41 7.47
CA ALA A 35 2.29 -8.94 8.83
C ALA A 35 1.22 -8.25 9.67
N THR A 36 1.13 -6.92 9.60
CA THR A 36 0.11 -6.14 10.32
C THR A 36 -1.29 -6.54 9.89
N ILE A 37 -1.54 -6.65 8.58
CA ILE A 37 -2.86 -7.04 8.07
C ILE A 37 -3.19 -8.48 8.49
N LEU A 38 -2.22 -9.41 8.39
CA LEU A 38 -2.42 -10.79 8.85
C LEU A 38 -2.76 -10.85 10.34
N ALA A 39 -2.03 -10.11 11.17
CA ALA A 39 -2.28 -10.06 12.62
C ALA A 39 -3.70 -9.52 12.93
N ILE A 40 -4.12 -8.44 12.27
CA ILE A 40 -5.45 -7.86 12.45
C ILE A 40 -6.53 -8.85 11.99
N VAL A 41 -6.37 -9.47 10.81
CA VAL A 41 -7.33 -10.45 10.28
C VAL A 41 -7.43 -11.65 11.22
N PHE A 42 -6.30 -12.17 11.72
CA PHE A 42 -6.30 -13.25 12.70
C PHE A 42 -7.04 -12.87 13.98
N CYS A 43 -6.78 -11.68 14.54
CA CYS A 43 -7.50 -11.19 15.71
C CYS A 43 -9.02 -11.09 15.46
N VAL A 44 -9.43 -10.59 14.28
CA VAL A 44 -10.85 -10.47 13.92
C VAL A 44 -11.51 -11.83 13.82
N ILE A 45 -10.87 -12.80 13.17
CA ILE A 45 -11.39 -14.16 13.03
C ILE A 45 -11.49 -14.84 14.42
N ALA A 46 -10.46 -14.71 15.26
CA ALA A 46 -10.45 -15.27 16.59
C ALA A 46 -11.54 -14.65 17.48
N LEU A 47 -11.68 -13.32 17.47
CA LEU A 47 -12.75 -12.64 18.22
C LEU A 47 -14.14 -13.10 17.77
N ARG A 48 -14.38 -13.21 16.47
CA ARG A 48 -15.65 -13.73 15.94
C ARG A 48 -15.93 -15.18 16.35
N GLY A 49 -14.89 -16.01 16.38
CA GLY A 49 -15.01 -17.39 16.86
C GLY A 49 -15.37 -17.46 18.35
N LEU A 50 -14.69 -16.66 19.20
CA LEU A 50 -14.95 -16.57 20.63
C LEU A 50 -16.33 -15.97 20.95
N GLU A 51 -16.75 -14.92 20.24
CA GLU A 51 -18.11 -14.36 20.35
C GLU A 51 -19.18 -15.40 20.00
N GLY A 52 -18.92 -16.22 18.95
CA GLY A 52 -19.79 -17.33 18.58
C GLY A 52 -19.87 -18.43 19.64
N ALA A 53 -18.79 -18.66 20.40
CA ALA A 53 -18.78 -19.64 21.50
C ALA A 53 -19.53 -19.16 22.74
N LEU A 54 -19.69 -17.83 22.94
CA LEU A 54 -20.43 -17.24 24.04
C LEU A 54 -21.94 -17.42 23.92
N SER A 55 -22.50 -17.49 22.69
CA SER A 55 -23.94 -17.59 22.48
C SER A 55 -24.29 -18.88 21.74
N GLU A 56 -24.98 -19.79 22.40
CA GLU A 56 -25.50 -21.03 21.78
C GLU A 56 -26.39 -20.74 20.57
N GLU A 57 -27.14 -19.65 20.60
CA GLU A 57 -28.02 -19.22 19.53
C GLU A 57 -27.23 -18.73 18.30
N THR A 58 -26.08 -18.06 18.51
CA THR A 58 -25.20 -17.55 17.43
C THR A 58 -24.40 -18.69 16.81
N ALA A 59 -23.99 -19.69 17.56
CA ALA A 59 -23.30 -20.87 17.04
C ALA A 59 -24.22 -21.72 16.13
N ARG A 60 -25.53 -21.72 16.40
CA ARG A 60 -26.56 -22.41 15.60
C ARG A 60 -26.97 -21.64 14.35
N ASN A 61 -26.93 -20.32 14.40
CA ASN A 61 -27.25 -19.48 13.28
C ASN A 61 -26.04 -19.43 12.33
N ARG A 62 -26.20 -19.98 11.13
CA ARG A 62 -25.19 -19.97 10.03
C ARG A 62 -24.76 -18.57 9.54
N HIS A 63 -25.01 -17.52 10.34
CA HIS A 63 -24.55 -16.16 10.06
C HIS A 63 -23.01 -16.03 10.09
N TYR A 64 -22.32 -16.91 10.78
CA TYR A 64 -20.86 -16.97 10.85
C TYR A 64 -20.28 -18.13 10.05
N VAL A 65 -20.61 -18.18 8.76
CA VAL A 65 -20.21 -19.26 7.84
C VAL A 65 -18.71 -19.56 7.86
N THR A 66 -17.89 -18.55 8.11
CA THR A 66 -16.42 -18.68 8.10
C THR A 66 -15.81 -18.99 9.47
N THR A 67 -16.52 -18.80 10.57
CA THR A 67 -15.97 -18.89 11.94
C THR A 67 -16.72 -19.86 12.86
N TRP A 68 -17.77 -20.52 12.38
CA TRP A 68 -18.54 -21.50 13.17
C TRP A 68 -17.65 -22.64 13.69
N TRP A 69 -16.71 -23.12 12.90
CA TRP A 69 -15.80 -24.18 13.29
C TRP A 69 -14.81 -23.74 14.38
N ILE A 70 -14.46 -22.45 14.43
CA ILE A 70 -13.64 -21.86 15.50
C ILE A 70 -14.46 -21.80 16.79
N ALA A 71 -15.73 -21.37 16.71
CA ALA A 71 -16.63 -21.36 17.86
C ALA A 71 -16.79 -22.78 18.46
N GLU A 72 -16.86 -23.81 17.61
CA GLU A 72 -16.91 -25.20 18.01
C GLU A 72 -15.66 -25.63 18.80
N MET A 73 -14.48 -25.20 18.39
CA MET A 73 -13.21 -25.49 19.08
C MET A 73 -13.13 -24.90 20.49
N PHE A 74 -13.84 -23.82 20.75
CA PHE A 74 -13.80 -23.09 22.03
C PHE A 74 -14.96 -23.38 22.94
N LYS A 75 -15.90 -24.27 22.57
CA LYS A 75 -17.08 -24.61 23.38
C LYS A 75 -16.78 -25.22 24.77
N GLU A 76 -15.65 -25.91 24.88
CA GLU A 76 -15.23 -26.57 26.12
C GLU A 76 -14.62 -25.60 27.15
N LEU A 77 -14.34 -24.36 26.74
CA LEU A 77 -13.76 -23.35 27.62
C LEU A 77 -14.82 -22.79 28.57
N SER A 78 -14.43 -22.51 29.82
CA SER A 78 -15.28 -21.84 30.77
C SER A 78 -15.59 -20.40 30.33
N LEU A 79 -16.76 -19.89 30.74
CA LEU A 79 -17.18 -18.51 30.40
C LEU A 79 -16.12 -17.47 30.78
N GLY A 80 -15.45 -17.64 31.92
CA GLY A 80 -14.38 -16.74 32.34
C GLY A 80 -13.16 -16.78 31.42
N GLN A 81 -12.79 -17.97 30.94
CA GLN A 81 -11.67 -18.11 29.99
C GLN A 81 -11.97 -17.47 28.62
N ILE A 82 -13.21 -17.66 28.11
CA ILE A 82 -13.65 -17.05 26.86
C ILE A 82 -13.62 -15.52 26.98
N THR A 83 -14.19 -14.96 28.04
CA THR A 83 -14.24 -13.51 28.28
C THR A 83 -12.82 -12.92 28.39
N THR A 84 -11.94 -13.57 29.15
CA THR A 84 -10.52 -13.12 29.26
C THR A 84 -9.80 -13.19 27.91
N SER A 85 -10.03 -14.25 27.14
CA SER A 85 -9.42 -14.39 25.80
C SER A 85 -9.89 -13.30 24.85
N ILE A 86 -11.18 -12.93 24.87
CA ILE A 86 -11.71 -11.82 24.07
C ILE A 86 -11.03 -10.51 24.46
N GLN A 87 -10.91 -10.22 25.77
CA GLN A 87 -10.26 -8.99 26.24
C GLN A 87 -8.79 -8.92 25.82
N VAL A 88 -8.05 -10.01 25.96
CA VAL A 88 -6.62 -10.07 25.57
C VAL A 88 -6.46 -9.89 24.05
N ILE A 89 -7.23 -10.60 23.24
CA ILE A 89 -7.13 -10.49 21.78
C ILE A 89 -7.57 -9.10 21.30
N ALA A 90 -8.60 -8.51 21.90
CA ALA A 90 -9.03 -7.15 21.61
C ALA A 90 -7.93 -6.13 21.95
N ALA A 91 -7.28 -6.28 23.10
CA ALA A 91 -6.15 -5.44 23.49
C ALA A 91 -4.95 -5.56 22.51
N ILE A 92 -4.60 -6.78 22.10
CA ILE A 92 -3.57 -7.04 21.10
C ILE A 92 -3.92 -6.36 19.77
N LYS A 93 -5.17 -6.51 19.31
CA LYS A 93 -5.64 -5.87 18.07
C LYS A 93 -5.53 -4.35 18.13
N ILE A 94 -5.94 -3.74 19.25
CA ILE A 94 -5.81 -2.29 19.47
C ILE A 94 -4.33 -1.89 19.44
N PHE A 95 -3.48 -2.61 20.16
CA PHE A 95 -2.06 -2.33 20.20
C PHE A 95 -1.41 -2.39 18.81
N VAL A 96 -1.68 -3.44 18.03
CA VAL A 96 -1.19 -3.58 16.65
C VAL A 96 -1.67 -2.42 15.77
N SER A 97 -2.94 -2.00 15.94
CA SER A 97 -3.50 -0.88 15.19
C SER A 97 -2.86 0.45 15.57
N MET A 98 -2.60 0.69 16.85
CA MET A 98 -1.90 1.91 17.30
C MET A 98 -0.44 1.92 16.85
N LEU A 99 0.24 0.79 16.95
CA LEU A 99 1.60 0.65 16.45
C LEU A 99 1.69 0.94 14.93
N TRP A 100 0.70 0.51 14.16
CA TRP A 100 0.58 0.85 12.74
C TRP A 100 0.57 2.37 12.52
N PHE A 101 -0.23 3.13 13.25
CA PHE A 101 -0.26 4.59 13.13
C PHE A 101 1.08 5.24 13.49
N VAL A 102 1.73 4.77 14.55
CA VAL A 102 3.05 5.28 14.94
C VAL A 102 4.09 5.03 13.85
N VAL A 103 4.11 3.82 13.29
CA VAL A 103 5.06 3.46 12.22
C VAL A 103 4.81 4.28 10.96
N ILE A 104 3.56 4.49 10.55
CA ILE A 104 3.23 5.35 9.40
C ILE A 104 3.66 6.78 9.66
N ALA A 105 3.34 7.34 10.83
CA ALA A 105 3.70 8.70 11.18
C ALA A 105 5.21 8.94 11.21
N SER A 106 5.98 7.90 11.54
CA SER A 106 7.45 7.94 11.57
C SER A 106 8.09 7.68 10.20
N ASN A 107 7.33 7.16 9.22
CA ASN A 107 7.85 6.73 7.92
C ASN A 107 7.11 7.38 6.75
N PHE A 108 7.36 8.65 6.49
CA PHE A 108 6.74 9.41 5.37
C PHE A 108 7.06 8.85 3.99
N THR A 109 8.11 8.04 3.86
CA THR A 109 8.50 7.37 2.61
C THR A 109 7.78 6.03 2.38
N MET A 110 6.81 5.67 3.24
CA MET A 110 6.02 4.44 3.09
C MET A 110 4.85 4.67 2.13
N GLY A 111 5.14 4.68 0.83
CA GLY A 111 4.19 5.03 -0.24
C GLY A 111 2.89 4.22 -0.19
N ILE A 112 2.98 2.91 0.07
CA ILE A 112 1.81 2.03 0.16
C ILE A 112 0.81 2.44 1.28
N ALA A 113 1.30 3.04 2.36
CA ALA A 113 0.46 3.54 3.44
C ALA A 113 -0.04 4.96 3.15
N TRP A 114 0.87 5.86 2.75
CA TRP A 114 0.56 7.27 2.49
C TRP A 114 -0.31 7.48 1.26
N HIS A 115 -0.27 6.59 0.27
CA HIS A 115 -1.17 6.62 -0.87
C HIS A 115 -2.64 6.84 -0.47
N ARG A 116 -3.13 6.17 0.56
CA ARG A 116 -4.52 6.27 1.01
C ARG A 116 -4.90 7.68 1.47
N PHE A 117 -3.95 8.40 2.06
CA PHE A 117 -4.18 9.76 2.54
C PHE A 117 -3.99 10.79 1.43
N LEU A 118 -3.07 10.55 0.49
CA LEU A 118 -2.74 11.49 -0.58
C LEU A 118 -3.62 11.34 -1.82
N ALA A 119 -4.16 10.15 -2.08
CA ALA A 119 -5.00 9.89 -3.26
C ALA A 119 -6.22 10.82 -3.37
N PRO A 120 -6.99 11.13 -2.31
CA PRO A 120 -8.10 12.07 -2.39
C PRO A 120 -7.66 13.47 -2.86
N PHE A 121 -6.54 13.97 -2.34
CA PHE A 121 -5.98 15.26 -2.76
C PHE A 121 -5.47 15.19 -4.20
N ASN A 122 -4.83 14.10 -4.57
CA ASN A 122 -4.36 13.90 -5.94
C ASN A 122 -5.50 13.89 -6.95
N ILE A 123 -6.62 13.25 -6.61
CA ILE A 123 -7.83 13.21 -7.44
C ILE A 123 -8.48 14.58 -7.48
N PHE A 124 -8.55 15.29 -6.36
CA PHE A 124 -9.13 16.64 -6.28
C PHE A 124 -8.37 17.63 -7.17
N PHE A 125 -7.04 17.60 -7.13
CA PHE A 125 -6.17 18.47 -7.92
C PHE A 125 -5.81 17.91 -9.31
N LYS A 126 -6.63 17.01 -9.86
CA LYS A 126 -6.40 16.54 -11.22
C LYS A 126 -6.44 17.69 -12.24
N ARG A 127 -5.69 17.54 -13.33
CA ARG A 127 -5.48 18.62 -14.31
C ARG A 127 -6.75 19.10 -14.99
N ASN A 128 -7.75 18.23 -15.18
CA ASN A 128 -9.04 18.58 -15.79
C ASN A 128 -10.18 18.41 -14.80
N ALA A 129 -10.89 19.49 -14.52
CA ALA A 129 -12.05 19.49 -13.63
C ALA A 129 -13.23 18.69 -14.17
N ASN A 130 -13.37 18.53 -15.51
CA ASN A 130 -14.47 17.84 -16.16
C ASN A 130 -14.41 16.30 -16.05
N GLY A 131 -13.35 15.75 -15.52
CA GLY A 131 -13.20 14.30 -15.31
C GLY A 131 -12.98 13.44 -16.55
N LYS A 132 -13.07 13.99 -17.77
CA LYS A 132 -12.99 13.22 -19.01
C LYS A 132 -11.58 12.73 -19.35
N ASN A 133 -10.55 13.50 -18.99
CA ASN A 133 -9.15 13.12 -19.21
C ASN A 133 -8.33 13.50 -17.97
N SER A 134 -7.91 12.51 -17.19
CA SER A 134 -7.17 12.73 -15.95
C SER A 134 -5.76 13.27 -16.17
N LEU A 135 -5.16 13.00 -17.32
CA LEU A 135 -3.81 13.46 -17.66
C LEU A 135 -3.80 14.91 -18.15
N GLY A 136 -4.90 15.34 -18.78
CA GLY A 136 -4.98 16.66 -19.41
C GLY A 136 -4.07 16.81 -20.63
N PRO A 137 -4.02 17.99 -21.24
CA PRO A 137 -3.06 18.30 -22.28
C PRO A 137 -1.64 18.32 -21.68
N LEU A 138 -0.65 17.91 -22.46
CA LEU A 138 0.75 18.08 -22.11
C LEU A 138 1.05 19.58 -22.08
N PRO A 139 1.62 20.11 -21.00
CA PRO A 139 2.09 21.48 -20.96
C PRO A 139 3.30 21.61 -21.90
N GLU A 140 3.56 22.83 -22.36
CA GLU A 140 4.79 23.16 -23.08
C GLU A 140 6.00 22.86 -22.19
N MET A 141 7.07 22.34 -22.79
CA MET A 141 8.35 22.17 -22.10
C MET A 141 8.98 23.55 -21.89
N LEU A 142 9.33 23.85 -20.65
CA LEU A 142 9.94 25.12 -20.30
C LEU A 142 11.42 24.91 -19.96
N SER A 143 12.29 25.77 -20.51
CA SER A 143 13.64 25.97 -20.06
C SER A 143 13.79 27.37 -19.51
N HIS A 144 14.32 27.53 -18.30
CA HIS A 144 14.44 28.83 -17.61
C HIS A 144 13.15 29.66 -17.60
N GLY A 145 12.00 29.01 -17.55
CA GLY A 145 10.67 29.66 -17.52
C GLY A 145 10.13 30.12 -18.88
N LYS A 146 10.81 29.81 -19.98
CA LYS A 146 10.38 30.10 -21.36
C LYS A 146 10.10 28.80 -22.10
N PRO A 147 9.12 28.75 -23.03
CA PRO A 147 8.92 27.60 -23.90
C PRO A 147 10.16 27.29 -24.72
N VAL A 148 10.53 26.00 -24.75
CA VAL A 148 11.67 25.53 -25.55
C VAL A 148 11.26 25.48 -27.02
N ASN A 149 12.10 26.10 -27.88
CA ASN A 149 11.96 25.96 -29.32
C ASN A 149 12.79 24.73 -29.78
N PHE A 150 12.13 23.67 -30.18
CA PHE A 150 12.80 22.44 -30.62
C PHE A 150 13.46 22.54 -32.00
N GLU A 151 13.08 23.54 -32.81
CA GLU A 151 13.68 23.78 -34.13
C GLU A 151 15.00 24.55 -34.01
N ASP A 152 15.13 25.41 -33.00
CA ASP A 152 16.33 26.21 -32.75
C ASP A 152 16.57 26.32 -31.23
N PRO A 153 17.05 25.25 -30.60
CA PRO A 153 17.30 25.25 -29.17
C PRO A 153 18.52 26.07 -28.79
N ALA A 154 18.44 26.83 -27.71
CA ALA A 154 19.56 27.52 -27.16
C ALA A 154 20.60 26.55 -26.56
N GLU A 155 21.90 26.91 -26.55
CA GLU A 155 22.94 26.03 -25.99
C GLU A 155 22.77 25.73 -24.51
N ASP A 156 22.08 26.60 -23.76
CA ASP A 156 21.80 26.47 -22.33
C ASP A 156 20.43 25.86 -22.03
N ASP A 157 19.68 25.45 -23.05
CA ASP A 157 18.36 24.84 -22.82
C ASP A 157 18.46 23.49 -22.13
N VAL A 158 17.65 23.34 -21.07
CA VAL A 158 17.51 22.11 -20.29
C VAL A 158 16.28 21.34 -20.76
N PHE A 159 16.51 20.15 -21.31
CA PHE A 159 15.43 19.28 -21.77
C PHE A 159 15.03 18.29 -20.68
N GLY A 160 13.75 18.34 -20.30
CA GLY A 160 13.16 17.41 -19.34
C GLY A 160 13.32 17.85 -17.88
N LEU A 161 13.29 16.87 -16.98
CA LEU A 161 13.31 17.06 -15.53
C LEU A 161 14.65 16.61 -14.97
N GLY A 162 15.58 17.52 -14.78
CA GLY A 162 16.92 17.23 -14.25
C GLY A 162 16.97 17.28 -12.72
N ASN A 163 16.21 18.17 -12.11
CA ASN A 163 16.21 18.42 -10.68
C ASN A 163 14.79 18.42 -10.10
N ARG A 164 14.65 18.30 -8.79
CA ARG A 164 13.35 18.40 -8.11
C ARG A 164 12.65 19.74 -8.34
N GLY A 165 13.40 20.79 -8.53
CA GLY A 165 12.87 22.13 -8.82
C GLY A 165 12.15 22.25 -10.15
N ASP A 166 12.47 21.39 -11.11
CA ASP A 166 11.86 21.35 -12.44
C ASP A 166 10.49 20.67 -12.44
N ILE A 167 10.16 19.94 -11.35
CA ILE A 167 8.92 19.20 -11.20
C ILE A 167 7.84 20.13 -10.65
N SER A 168 6.70 20.21 -11.33
CA SER A 168 5.56 20.96 -10.83
C SER A 168 5.07 20.37 -9.49
N TRP A 169 4.44 21.20 -8.64
CA TRP A 169 3.86 20.73 -7.37
C TRP A 169 2.88 19.56 -7.56
N LYS A 170 2.12 19.58 -8.66
CA LYS A 170 1.22 18.48 -9.01
C LYS A 170 1.98 17.21 -9.37
N GLY A 171 3.09 17.32 -10.09
CA GLY A 171 4.00 16.20 -10.37
C GLY A 171 4.60 15.61 -9.10
N LEU A 172 4.98 16.44 -8.14
CA LEU A 172 5.44 15.97 -6.81
C LEU A 172 4.32 15.26 -6.05
N LEU A 173 3.09 15.76 -6.10
CA LEU A 173 1.93 15.10 -5.50
C LEU A 173 1.64 13.74 -6.17
N ASP A 174 1.77 13.63 -7.49
CA ASP A 174 1.62 12.38 -8.23
C ASP A 174 2.66 11.34 -7.79
N MET A 175 3.92 11.74 -7.64
CA MET A 175 5.00 10.88 -7.19
C MET A 175 4.82 10.44 -5.72
N THR A 176 4.42 11.36 -4.84
CA THR A 176 4.23 11.05 -3.41
C THR A 176 2.97 10.19 -3.16
N SER A 177 1.99 10.23 -4.06
CA SER A 177 0.81 9.36 -3.98
C SER A 177 1.06 7.96 -4.57
N CYS A 178 2.25 7.63 -5.01
CA CYS A 178 2.58 6.33 -5.60
C CYS A 178 2.47 5.19 -4.58
N THR A 179 1.81 4.09 -4.96
CA THR A 179 1.71 2.87 -4.15
C THR A 179 2.88 1.91 -4.31
N GLU A 180 3.85 2.25 -5.16
CA GLU A 180 4.97 1.36 -5.53
C GLU A 180 4.48 0.03 -6.14
N CYS A 181 3.40 0.04 -6.91
CA CYS A 181 2.84 -1.18 -7.50
C CYS A 181 3.67 -1.78 -8.64
N GLY A 182 4.63 -1.02 -9.19
CA GLY A 182 5.54 -1.46 -10.24
C GLY A 182 4.93 -1.54 -11.65
N ARG A 183 3.70 -1.06 -11.83
CA ARG A 183 3.03 -1.13 -13.14
C ARG A 183 3.74 -0.29 -14.21
N CYS A 184 4.17 0.93 -13.87
CA CYS A 184 4.95 1.78 -14.77
C CYS A 184 6.29 1.12 -15.17
N GLN A 185 6.96 0.49 -14.22
CA GLN A 185 8.21 -0.22 -14.45
C GLN A 185 8.01 -1.45 -15.35
N SER A 186 6.91 -2.18 -15.18
CA SER A 186 6.63 -3.40 -15.96
C SER A 186 6.43 -3.14 -17.46
N VAL A 187 6.11 -1.92 -17.85
CA VAL A 187 5.93 -1.51 -19.26
C VAL A 187 7.05 -0.57 -19.74
N CYS A 188 8.03 -0.28 -18.89
CA CYS A 188 9.12 0.63 -19.21
C CYS A 188 10.12 -0.02 -20.18
N PRO A 189 10.42 0.59 -21.35
CA PRO A 189 11.43 0.07 -22.25
C PRO A 189 12.82 -0.06 -21.64
N ALA A 190 13.20 0.87 -20.77
CA ALA A 190 14.49 0.84 -20.07
C ALA A 190 14.60 -0.38 -19.16
N TRP A 191 13.51 -0.75 -18.46
CA TRP A 191 13.47 -1.95 -17.65
C TRP A 191 13.66 -3.24 -18.47
N HIS A 192 13.01 -3.31 -19.64
CA HIS A 192 13.10 -4.47 -20.53
C HIS A 192 14.44 -4.62 -21.24
N THR A 193 15.21 -3.53 -21.33
CA THR A 193 16.55 -3.52 -21.92
C THR A 193 17.67 -3.53 -20.87
N ASP A 194 17.34 -3.87 -19.62
CA ASP A 194 18.27 -3.94 -18.47
C ASP A 194 19.04 -2.63 -18.18
N LYS A 195 18.50 -1.49 -18.58
CA LYS A 195 19.03 -0.20 -18.18
C LYS A 195 18.65 0.11 -16.74
N PRO A 196 19.53 0.77 -15.97
CA PRO A 196 19.18 1.23 -14.62
C PRO A 196 18.03 2.25 -14.69
N LEU A 197 17.10 2.11 -13.76
CA LEU A 197 15.97 3.02 -13.57
C LEU A 197 16.13 3.74 -12.25
#